data_92c4582406245c0d53ad3897806cde41
#
_entry.id   92c4582406245c0d53ad3897806cde41
#
_cell.length_a   1.000
_cell.length_b   1.000
_cell.length_c   1.000
_cell.angle_alpha   90.00
_cell.angle_beta   90.00
_cell.angle_gamma   90.00
#
_symmetry.space_group_name_H-M   'P 1'
#
loop_
_entity.id
_entity.type
_entity.pdbx_description
1 polymer ?
#
loop_
_entity_poly.entity_id
_entity_poly.type
_entity_poly.pdbx_seq_one_letter_code
_entity_poly.pdbx_strand_id
1 'polypeptide(L)'
;MKKNLTVWNLFSVVILAAFALFIMYPIFLILYRSVIHGDTGALTLQNFAHFFAKKFYWGTMVNSLKVTVVSTILSAALGLPLAYLMRSVKIKGSSFLNILIVISYLSPPFIGAYAWIQMLGRQGVITQFLNDTFGLHYGGVYGFAGIVLVFTLQSFPLVYIYVSGALKNLDNSLNEAAESLGCSRMGRIWKIIVPLVMPTLLASSMLVFMRVFADFGTPMLIGEGYKTLPVLIYNQFMGEVSGDDGFAAAICCIVIGLTIVMFFVQRFLAGRNTYAMTALKPMAAESLGGLRNILAHLAVYMTVGLAILPQFVVGYTSFLATNGGQVFTGGFALQSYDATLFAKDNDVIWHTYFLGLCAIAAVLVLGVLIAYLSVRKRNTLNSILDVMTMFPFIIPGSVLGIAFVFAFNKSPIILTGTALIMIISFAVRRMPYTVRSSTAILGNISPSIEEAAISLGASDMTTFRKITVPMMMPGVLSGAIMSWVTIISELSSSIILYTNSTQTLTVSIYTEVIRGNYGNASAYATILTVTSILSLLLFYKVTGRRDVSV
;
A
#
# COMPACT_ATOMS: atom_id res chain seq x y z
N MET A 1 -32.33 30.26 -16.75
CA MET A 1 -30.91 30.21 -17.06
C MET A 1 -30.55 28.83 -17.61
N LYS A 2 -30.44 28.67 -18.92
CA LYS A 2 -29.84 27.44 -19.53
C LYS A 2 -28.36 27.44 -19.16
N LYS A 3 -27.94 26.58 -18.20
CA LYS A 3 -26.51 26.28 -17.96
C LYS A 3 -25.98 25.63 -19.25
N ASN A 4 -25.24 26.39 -20.04
CA ASN A 4 -24.49 25.82 -21.17
C ASN A 4 -23.65 24.67 -20.61
N LEU A 5 -23.92 23.46 -21.06
CA LEU A 5 -23.12 22.29 -20.79
C LEU A 5 -21.73 22.54 -21.41
N THR A 6 -20.81 23.01 -20.60
CA THR A 6 -19.42 23.11 -21.03
C THR A 6 -18.85 21.70 -21.20
N VAL A 7 -17.89 21.51 -22.09
CA VAL A 7 -17.20 20.22 -22.30
C VAL A 7 -16.69 19.65 -20.97
N TRP A 8 -16.29 20.51 -20.04
CA TRP A 8 -15.85 20.13 -18.69
C TRP A 8 -16.96 19.51 -17.84
N ASN A 9 -18.18 20.04 -17.92
CA ASN A 9 -19.32 19.45 -17.22
C ASN A 9 -19.68 18.06 -17.78
N LEU A 10 -19.52 17.86 -19.09
CA LEU A 10 -19.70 16.55 -19.71
C LEU A 10 -18.68 15.54 -19.18
N PHE A 11 -17.38 15.90 -19.11
CA PHE A 11 -16.37 15.04 -18.50
C PHE A 11 -16.69 14.72 -17.04
N SER A 12 -17.12 15.72 -16.26
CA SER A 12 -17.52 15.51 -14.87
C SER A 12 -18.65 14.50 -14.73
N VAL A 13 -19.69 14.60 -15.55
CA VAL A 13 -20.83 13.68 -15.55
C VAL A 13 -20.43 12.27 -15.96
N VAL A 14 -19.63 12.13 -17.03
CA VAL A 14 -19.15 10.81 -17.50
C VAL A 14 -18.30 10.13 -16.43
N ILE A 15 -17.36 10.86 -15.81
CA ILE A 15 -16.50 10.30 -14.76
C ILE A 15 -17.34 9.95 -13.51
N LEU A 16 -18.28 10.80 -13.10
CA LEU A 16 -19.19 10.49 -12.00
C LEU A 16 -20.06 9.27 -12.27
N ALA A 17 -20.55 9.11 -13.51
CA ALA A 17 -21.30 7.92 -13.91
C ALA A 17 -20.43 6.65 -13.83
N ALA A 18 -19.17 6.73 -14.25
CA ALA A 18 -18.23 5.62 -14.11
C ALA A 18 -17.95 5.30 -12.62
N PHE A 19 -17.76 6.31 -11.76
CA PHE A 19 -17.60 6.09 -10.32
C PHE A 19 -18.88 5.52 -9.67
N ALA A 20 -20.06 6.00 -10.10
CA ALA A 20 -21.33 5.45 -9.63
C ALA A 20 -21.46 3.96 -9.99
N LEU A 21 -21.08 3.58 -11.22
CA LEU A 21 -21.14 2.21 -11.71
C LEU A 21 -20.09 1.29 -11.04
N PHE A 22 -18.83 1.73 -10.95
CA PHE A 22 -17.72 0.85 -10.52
C PHE A 22 -17.36 0.98 -9.04
N ILE A 23 -17.91 1.96 -8.30
CA ILE A 23 -17.66 2.09 -6.87
C ILE A 23 -18.97 2.04 -6.10
N MET A 24 -19.92 2.95 -6.38
CA MET A 24 -21.14 3.05 -5.57
C MET A 24 -22.07 1.85 -5.74
N TYR A 25 -22.28 1.40 -6.98
CA TYR A 25 -23.17 0.27 -7.25
C TYR A 25 -22.67 -1.06 -6.61
N PRO A 26 -21.38 -1.47 -6.71
CA PRO A 26 -20.87 -2.63 -6.00
C PRO A 26 -21.00 -2.51 -4.46
N ILE A 27 -20.71 -1.33 -3.89
CA ILE A 27 -20.86 -1.11 -2.44
C ILE A 27 -22.34 -1.20 -2.04
N PHE A 28 -23.23 -0.59 -2.81
CA PHE A 28 -24.67 -0.68 -2.57
C PHE A 28 -25.16 -2.14 -2.58
N LEU A 29 -24.67 -2.97 -3.50
CA LEU A 29 -25.03 -4.39 -3.54
C LEU A 29 -24.52 -5.17 -2.33
N ILE A 30 -23.33 -4.86 -1.81
CA ILE A 30 -22.88 -5.43 -0.54
C ILE A 30 -23.84 -5.03 0.59
N LEU A 31 -24.17 -3.74 0.71
CA LEU A 31 -25.12 -3.27 1.73
C LEU A 31 -26.48 -3.94 1.59
N TYR A 32 -26.98 -4.03 0.36
CA TYR A 32 -28.27 -4.67 0.07
C TYR A 32 -28.27 -6.15 0.46
N ARG A 33 -27.26 -6.92 0.03
CA ARG A 33 -27.16 -8.36 0.34
C ARG A 33 -26.94 -8.62 1.83
N SER A 34 -26.25 -7.74 2.55
CA SER A 34 -25.99 -7.92 3.98
C SER A 34 -27.25 -7.89 4.84
N VAL A 35 -28.30 -7.20 4.37
CA VAL A 35 -29.57 -7.02 5.09
C VAL A 35 -30.73 -7.82 4.50
N ILE A 36 -30.48 -8.70 3.53
CA ILE A 36 -31.50 -9.56 2.93
C ILE A 36 -31.24 -11.02 3.29
N HIS A 37 -32.29 -11.74 3.68
CA HIS A 37 -32.24 -13.19 3.88
C HIS A 37 -32.23 -13.89 2.52
N GLY A 38 -31.26 -14.79 2.31
CA GLY A 38 -31.01 -15.44 1.01
C GLY A 38 -32.24 -16.17 0.43
N ASP A 39 -32.98 -16.88 1.26
CA ASP A 39 -34.10 -17.73 0.81
C ASP A 39 -35.44 -16.99 0.71
N THR A 40 -35.69 -16.04 1.61
CA THR A 40 -37.01 -15.39 1.73
C THR A 40 -37.08 -14.01 1.09
N GLY A 41 -35.92 -13.39 0.79
CA GLY A 41 -35.86 -12.00 0.31
C GLY A 41 -36.30 -10.94 1.35
N ALA A 42 -36.57 -11.35 2.58
CA ALA A 42 -37.00 -10.43 3.65
C ALA A 42 -35.82 -9.65 4.22
N LEU A 43 -36.08 -8.41 4.63
CA LEU A 43 -35.10 -7.59 5.35
C LEU A 43 -34.79 -8.22 6.70
N THR A 44 -33.50 -8.44 6.99
CA THR A 44 -33.04 -9.05 8.23
C THR A 44 -31.68 -8.50 8.66
N LEU A 45 -31.45 -8.45 9.97
CA LEU A 45 -30.12 -8.18 10.55
C LEU A 45 -29.47 -9.46 11.12
N GLN A 46 -30.01 -10.63 10.78
CA GLN A 46 -29.57 -11.92 11.31
C GLN A 46 -28.09 -12.18 11.01
N ASN A 47 -27.59 -11.78 9.82
CA ASN A 47 -26.18 -11.92 9.44
C ASN A 47 -25.25 -11.15 10.40
N PHE A 48 -25.63 -9.95 10.78
CA PHE A 48 -24.88 -9.15 11.77
C PHE A 48 -24.98 -9.76 13.17
N ALA A 49 -26.19 -10.19 13.58
CA ALA A 49 -26.38 -10.87 14.86
C ALA A 49 -25.53 -12.17 14.93
N HIS A 50 -25.48 -12.94 13.86
CA HIS A 50 -24.65 -14.15 13.77
C HIS A 50 -23.15 -13.83 13.91
N PHE A 51 -22.66 -12.74 13.30
CA PHE A 51 -21.27 -12.30 13.44
C PHE A 51 -20.90 -12.01 14.90
N PHE A 52 -21.75 -11.26 15.60
CA PHE A 52 -21.46 -10.86 17.00
C PHE A 52 -21.78 -11.96 18.03
N ALA A 53 -22.66 -12.92 17.70
CA ALA A 53 -23.00 -14.03 18.60
C ALA A 53 -21.86 -15.05 18.75
N LYS A 54 -21.08 -15.31 17.69
CA LYS A 54 -20.00 -16.29 17.72
C LYS A 54 -18.65 -15.65 18.01
N LYS A 55 -18.00 -16.08 19.10
CA LYS A 55 -16.67 -15.60 19.53
C LYS A 55 -15.61 -15.72 18.44
N PHE A 56 -15.73 -16.72 17.58
CA PHE A 56 -14.83 -16.92 16.44
C PHE A 56 -14.86 -15.73 15.47
N TYR A 57 -16.05 -15.24 15.08
CA TYR A 57 -16.17 -14.17 14.09
C TYR A 57 -15.77 -12.80 14.64
N TRP A 58 -16.39 -12.34 15.73
CA TRP A 58 -16.00 -11.05 16.29
C TRP A 58 -14.56 -11.06 16.86
N GLY A 59 -14.04 -12.24 17.23
CA GLY A 59 -12.63 -12.41 17.60
C GLY A 59 -11.67 -12.04 16.47
N THR A 60 -12.02 -12.30 15.20
CA THR A 60 -11.19 -11.87 14.05
C THR A 60 -11.11 -10.36 13.91
N MET A 61 -12.18 -9.65 14.28
CA MET A 61 -12.20 -8.18 14.34
C MET A 61 -11.23 -7.66 15.41
N VAL A 62 -11.29 -8.23 16.60
CA VAL A 62 -10.37 -7.90 17.69
C VAL A 62 -8.93 -8.22 17.31
N ASN A 63 -8.69 -9.36 16.67
CA ASN A 63 -7.38 -9.76 16.19
C ASN A 63 -6.83 -8.77 15.16
N SER A 64 -7.65 -8.37 14.19
CA SER A 64 -7.27 -7.35 13.19
C SER A 64 -6.87 -6.04 13.86
N LEU A 65 -7.68 -5.55 14.80
CA LEU A 65 -7.38 -4.32 15.53
C LEU A 65 -6.11 -4.44 16.37
N LYS A 66 -5.91 -5.55 17.10
CA LYS A 66 -4.70 -5.79 17.90
C LYS A 66 -3.45 -5.78 17.05
N VAL A 67 -3.43 -6.58 15.96
CA VAL A 67 -2.30 -6.61 15.02
C VAL A 67 -2.01 -5.22 14.48
N THR A 68 -3.06 -4.54 14.01
CA THR A 68 -2.91 -3.23 13.36
C THR A 68 -2.38 -2.17 14.32
N VAL A 69 -2.94 -2.09 15.54
CA VAL A 69 -2.48 -1.12 16.55
C VAL A 69 -1.03 -1.41 16.95
N VAL A 70 -0.71 -2.66 17.28
CA VAL A 70 0.64 -3.02 17.75
C VAL A 70 1.67 -2.80 16.64
N SER A 71 1.39 -3.25 15.42
CA SER A 71 2.30 -3.03 14.27
C SER A 71 2.48 -1.55 13.95
N THR A 72 1.44 -0.74 14.07
CA THR A 72 1.51 0.72 13.85
C THR A 72 2.40 1.39 14.90
N ILE A 73 2.20 1.06 16.18
CA ILE A 73 3.02 1.61 17.28
C ILE A 73 4.50 1.21 17.10
N LEU A 74 4.77 -0.06 16.80
CA LEU A 74 6.13 -0.54 16.60
C LEU A 74 6.77 0.06 15.35
N SER A 75 6.01 0.24 14.26
CA SER A 75 6.50 0.92 13.06
C SER A 75 6.85 2.38 13.33
N ALA A 76 6.05 3.08 14.13
CA ALA A 76 6.34 4.45 14.57
C ALA A 76 7.57 4.49 15.50
N ALA A 77 7.69 3.53 16.43
CA ALA A 77 8.80 3.40 17.35
C ALA A 77 10.14 3.08 16.66
N LEU A 78 10.12 2.42 15.49
CA LEU A 78 11.31 2.20 14.65
C LEU A 78 11.57 3.37 13.68
N GLY A 79 10.52 3.84 13.00
CA GLY A 79 10.64 4.82 11.94
C GLY A 79 11.06 6.21 12.42
N LEU A 80 10.53 6.68 13.55
CA LEU A 80 10.88 7.99 14.11
C LEU A 80 12.35 8.07 14.57
N PRO A 81 12.89 7.15 15.41
CA PRO A 81 14.30 7.19 15.79
C PRO A 81 15.23 7.01 14.59
N LEU A 82 14.88 6.12 13.65
CA LEU A 82 15.69 5.91 12.45
C LEU A 82 15.77 7.21 11.62
N ALA A 83 14.64 7.89 11.39
CA ALA A 83 14.60 9.16 10.67
C ALA A 83 15.44 10.23 11.38
N TYR A 84 15.34 10.30 12.71
CA TYR A 84 16.14 11.23 13.50
C TYR A 84 17.65 10.90 13.41
N LEU A 85 18.06 9.64 13.58
CA LEU A 85 19.47 9.23 13.50
C LEU A 85 20.05 9.51 12.10
N MET A 86 19.34 9.12 11.06
CA MET A 86 19.77 9.34 9.67
C MET A 86 19.90 10.83 9.31
N ARG A 87 19.17 11.71 10.01
CA ARG A 87 19.19 13.15 9.76
C ARG A 87 20.17 13.89 10.66
N SER A 88 20.28 13.52 11.94
CA SER A 88 21.09 14.23 12.95
C SER A 88 22.51 13.73 13.08
N VAL A 89 22.82 12.52 12.58
CA VAL A 89 24.14 11.89 12.70
C VAL A 89 24.73 11.60 11.33
N LYS A 90 26.03 11.85 11.15
CA LYS A 90 26.76 11.47 9.94
C LYS A 90 26.93 9.96 9.86
N ILE A 91 25.91 9.26 9.32
CA ILE A 91 25.94 7.82 9.08
C ILE A 91 26.67 7.52 7.77
N LYS A 92 27.67 6.64 7.83
CA LYS A 92 28.38 6.19 6.62
C LYS A 92 27.43 5.43 5.70
N GLY A 93 27.47 5.75 4.41
CA GLY A 93 26.58 5.10 3.42
C GLY A 93 25.12 5.50 3.51
N SER A 94 24.78 6.63 4.13
CA SER A 94 23.37 7.06 4.32
C SER A 94 22.54 7.09 3.03
N SER A 95 23.13 7.50 1.90
CA SER A 95 22.44 7.50 0.60
C SER A 95 22.07 6.08 0.14
N PHE A 96 22.97 5.12 0.32
CA PHE A 96 22.72 3.71 0.00
C PHE A 96 21.65 3.11 0.93
N LEU A 97 21.75 3.39 2.23
CA LEU A 97 20.75 2.94 3.22
C LEU A 97 19.36 3.50 2.91
N ASN A 98 19.25 4.75 2.48
CA ASN A 98 17.97 5.32 2.03
C ASN A 98 17.37 4.54 0.86
N ILE A 99 18.19 4.13 -0.11
CA ILE A 99 17.73 3.29 -1.22
C ILE A 99 17.21 1.93 -0.71
N LEU A 100 17.94 1.29 0.21
CA LEU A 100 17.52 0.02 0.79
C LEU A 100 16.20 0.13 1.56
N ILE A 101 15.99 1.22 2.32
CA ILE A 101 14.74 1.49 3.03
C ILE A 101 13.58 1.62 2.02
N VAL A 102 13.78 2.33 0.91
CA VAL A 102 12.77 2.49 -0.13
C VAL A 102 12.46 1.15 -0.81
N ILE A 103 13.48 0.35 -1.13
CA ILE A 103 13.31 -0.98 -1.72
C ILE A 103 12.51 -1.89 -0.76
N SER A 104 12.82 -1.87 0.54
CA SER A 104 12.07 -2.68 1.52
C SER A 104 10.58 -2.30 1.59
N TYR A 105 10.26 -1.01 1.41
CA TYR A 105 8.88 -0.52 1.37
C TYR A 105 8.11 -0.94 0.11
N LEU A 106 8.80 -0.99 -1.05
CA LEU A 106 8.18 -1.30 -2.34
C LEU A 106 7.87 -2.79 -2.50
N SER A 107 8.51 -3.67 -1.73
CA SER A 107 8.22 -5.10 -1.76
C SER A 107 6.83 -5.40 -1.18
N PRO A 108 6.04 -6.28 -1.83
CA PRO A 108 4.75 -6.70 -1.30
C PRO A 108 4.86 -7.36 0.08
N PRO A 109 3.98 -7.03 1.05
CA PRO A 109 4.04 -7.56 2.42
C PRO A 109 4.07 -9.08 2.50
N PHE A 110 3.29 -9.77 1.69
CA PHE A 110 3.22 -11.23 1.71
C PHE A 110 4.52 -11.92 1.25
N ILE A 111 5.34 -11.28 0.40
CA ILE A 111 6.69 -11.78 0.06
C ILE A 111 7.59 -11.77 1.29
N GLY A 112 7.49 -10.70 2.09
CA GLY A 112 8.19 -10.63 3.36
C GLY A 112 7.73 -11.73 4.33
N ALA A 113 6.42 -11.97 4.44
CA ALA A 113 5.89 -13.07 5.26
C ALA A 113 6.45 -14.43 4.82
N TYR A 114 6.45 -14.68 3.51
CA TYR A 114 7.03 -15.90 2.94
C TYR A 114 8.53 -16.05 3.25
N ALA A 115 9.32 -15.00 3.09
CA ALA A 115 10.74 -15.02 3.43
C ALA A 115 10.98 -15.28 4.93
N TRP A 116 10.19 -14.68 5.81
CA TRP A 116 10.28 -14.94 7.24
C TRP A 116 9.89 -16.37 7.59
N ILE A 117 8.95 -16.99 6.87
CA ILE A 117 8.63 -18.43 7.01
C ILE A 117 9.84 -19.28 6.62
N GLN A 118 10.53 -18.95 5.53
CA GLN A 118 11.76 -19.68 5.14
C GLN A 118 12.88 -19.57 6.18
N MET A 119 12.99 -18.44 6.87
CA MET A 119 14.04 -18.23 7.90
C MET A 119 13.63 -18.76 9.27
N LEU A 120 12.46 -18.41 9.75
CA LEU A 120 11.98 -18.61 11.13
C LEU A 120 10.73 -19.50 11.21
N GLY A 121 10.28 -20.13 10.11
CA GLY A 121 9.23 -21.14 10.13
C GLY A 121 9.68 -22.41 10.86
N ARG A 122 8.78 -23.40 11.02
CA ARG A 122 9.12 -24.68 11.71
C ARG A 122 10.32 -25.39 11.10
N GLN A 123 10.45 -25.34 9.78
CA GLN A 123 11.58 -25.89 9.01
C GLN A 123 12.55 -24.79 8.53
N GLY A 124 12.47 -23.60 9.12
CA GLY A 124 13.29 -22.46 8.73
C GLY A 124 14.75 -22.65 9.14
N VAL A 125 15.67 -22.14 8.32
CA VAL A 125 17.12 -22.29 8.52
C VAL A 125 17.57 -21.80 9.91
N ILE A 126 17.06 -20.63 10.35
CA ILE A 126 17.39 -20.07 11.67
C ILE A 126 16.75 -20.91 12.78
N THR A 127 15.53 -21.38 12.60
CA THR A 127 14.83 -22.23 13.58
C THR A 127 15.59 -23.55 13.78
N GLN A 128 15.99 -24.22 12.69
CA GLN A 128 16.79 -25.44 12.78
C GLN A 128 18.12 -25.18 13.48
N PHE A 129 18.84 -24.12 13.10
CA PHE A 129 20.09 -23.74 13.76
C PHE A 129 19.91 -23.49 15.26
N LEU A 130 18.85 -22.80 15.68
CA LEU A 130 18.56 -22.54 17.11
C LEU A 130 18.20 -23.83 17.86
N ASN A 131 17.43 -24.70 17.25
CA ASN A 131 17.04 -25.97 17.84
C ASN A 131 18.22 -26.93 17.97
N ASP A 132 19.03 -27.07 16.92
CA ASP A 132 20.15 -28.01 16.87
C ASP A 132 21.34 -27.55 17.73
N THR A 133 21.61 -26.22 17.78
CA THR A 133 22.77 -25.68 18.50
C THR A 133 22.48 -25.39 19.97
N PHE A 134 21.29 -24.87 20.27
CA PHE A 134 20.93 -24.42 21.61
C PHE A 134 19.83 -25.26 22.29
N GLY A 135 19.27 -26.27 21.61
CA GLY A 135 18.17 -27.08 22.13
C GLY A 135 16.89 -26.28 22.39
N LEU A 136 16.74 -25.10 21.75
CA LEU A 136 15.56 -24.26 21.89
C LEU A 136 14.45 -24.84 21.00
N HIS A 137 13.41 -25.41 21.61
CA HIS A 137 12.25 -25.92 20.84
C HIS A 137 11.38 -24.76 20.35
N TYR A 138 11.91 -23.95 19.42
CA TYR A 138 11.19 -22.83 18.83
C TYR A 138 10.15 -23.30 17.81
N GLY A 139 8.88 -23.02 18.05
CA GLY A 139 7.75 -23.48 17.22
C GLY A 139 7.55 -22.71 15.90
N GLY A 140 8.42 -21.76 15.59
CA GLY A 140 8.35 -20.93 14.38
C GLY A 140 7.64 -19.58 14.56
N VAL A 141 7.79 -18.71 13.56
CA VAL A 141 7.30 -17.31 13.56
C VAL A 141 5.85 -17.24 13.05
N TYR A 142 4.94 -17.95 13.69
CA TYR A 142 3.53 -17.98 13.29
C TYR A 142 2.61 -17.21 14.23
N GLY A 143 1.38 -16.94 13.77
CA GLY A 143 0.35 -16.28 14.55
C GLY A 143 0.58 -14.79 14.75
N PHE A 144 0.15 -14.27 15.89
CA PHE A 144 0.19 -12.84 16.22
C PHE A 144 1.60 -12.24 16.10
N ALA A 145 2.59 -12.88 16.71
CA ALA A 145 3.97 -12.36 16.75
C ALA A 145 4.59 -12.28 15.35
N GLY A 146 4.38 -13.31 14.52
CA GLY A 146 4.86 -13.33 13.14
C GLY A 146 4.22 -12.24 12.28
N ILE A 147 2.91 -12.09 12.36
CA ILE A 147 2.18 -11.04 11.63
C ILE A 147 2.70 -9.66 12.03
N VAL A 148 2.84 -9.39 13.34
CA VAL A 148 3.35 -8.12 13.86
C VAL A 148 4.79 -7.86 13.43
N LEU A 149 5.66 -8.86 13.47
CA LEU A 149 7.06 -8.75 13.02
C LEU A 149 7.11 -8.30 11.55
N VAL A 150 6.42 -9.02 10.68
CA VAL A 150 6.39 -8.74 9.23
C VAL A 150 5.86 -7.34 8.97
N PHE A 151 4.70 -7.00 9.51
CA PHE A 151 4.10 -5.68 9.29
C PHE A 151 4.94 -4.54 9.83
N THR A 152 5.57 -4.72 10.98
CA THR A 152 6.44 -3.71 11.59
C THR A 152 7.63 -3.41 10.66
N LEU A 153 8.35 -4.45 10.23
CA LEU A 153 9.54 -4.30 9.38
C LEU A 153 9.23 -3.80 7.98
N GLN A 154 8.02 -4.02 7.48
CA GLN A 154 7.60 -3.54 6.17
C GLN A 154 6.90 -2.18 6.18
N SER A 155 6.43 -1.73 7.35
CA SER A 155 5.67 -0.48 7.45
C SER A 155 6.47 0.66 8.07
N PHE A 156 7.51 0.40 8.88
CA PHE A 156 8.33 1.49 9.43
C PHE A 156 9.00 2.36 8.34
N PRO A 157 9.36 1.85 7.13
CA PRO A 157 9.91 2.69 6.08
C PRO A 157 8.96 3.81 5.65
N LEU A 158 7.64 3.58 5.69
CA LEU A 158 6.66 4.61 5.41
C LEU A 158 6.74 5.74 6.46
N VAL A 159 6.77 5.38 7.74
CA VAL A 159 6.95 6.36 8.82
C VAL A 159 8.27 7.11 8.66
N TYR A 160 9.36 6.37 8.38
CA TYR A 160 10.68 6.95 8.12
C TYR A 160 10.67 8.00 7.02
N ILE A 161 10.08 7.71 5.87
CA ILE A 161 10.03 8.61 4.71
C ILE A 161 9.30 9.91 5.07
N TYR A 162 8.12 9.81 5.69
CA TYR A 162 7.32 10.98 6.08
C TYR A 162 8.01 11.81 7.15
N VAL A 163 8.50 11.19 8.21
CA VAL A 163 9.19 11.89 9.31
C VAL A 163 10.50 12.48 8.86
N SER A 164 11.27 11.78 8.00
CA SER A 164 12.51 12.31 7.42
C SER A 164 12.24 13.55 6.57
N GLY A 165 11.15 13.57 5.80
CA GLY A 165 10.68 14.75 5.07
C GLY A 165 10.34 15.92 5.99
N ALA A 166 9.62 15.67 7.09
CA ALA A 166 9.31 16.70 8.09
C ALA A 166 10.57 17.25 8.78
N LEU A 167 11.49 16.37 9.16
CA LEU A 167 12.78 16.77 9.76
C LEU A 167 13.66 17.58 8.80
N LYS A 168 13.55 17.36 7.48
CA LYS A 168 14.28 18.16 6.47
C LYS A 168 13.81 19.61 6.45
N ASN A 169 12.53 19.85 6.73
CA ASN A 169 11.91 21.17 6.74
C ASN A 169 11.94 21.85 8.13
N LEU A 170 12.53 21.20 9.13
CA LEU A 170 12.64 21.75 10.48
C LEU A 170 13.79 22.74 10.57
N ASP A 171 13.51 23.96 11.07
CA ASP A 171 14.52 24.99 11.28
C ASP A 171 15.37 24.66 12.51
N ASN A 172 16.69 24.55 12.31
CA ASN A 172 17.64 24.23 13.37
C ASN A 172 17.82 25.36 14.39
N SER A 173 17.42 26.60 14.06
CA SER A 173 17.50 27.74 14.99
C SER A 173 16.77 27.49 16.31
N LEU A 174 15.62 26.75 16.26
CA LEU A 174 14.87 26.36 17.45
C LEU A 174 15.68 25.41 18.36
N ASN A 175 16.43 24.50 17.73
CA ASN A 175 17.28 23.55 18.45
C ASN A 175 18.51 24.25 19.08
N GLU A 176 19.12 25.19 18.34
CA GLU A 176 20.24 26.02 18.81
C GLU A 176 19.81 26.96 19.96
N ALA A 177 18.65 27.61 19.85
CA ALA A 177 18.09 28.46 20.91
C ALA A 177 17.86 27.66 22.21
N ALA A 178 17.29 26.45 22.09
CA ALA A 178 17.09 25.58 23.26
C ALA A 178 18.41 25.11 23.87
N GLU A 179 19.44 24.87 23.05
CA GLU A 179 20.79 24.56 23.53
C GLU A 179 21.39 25.70 24.31
N SER A 180 21.27 26.91 23.77
CA SER A 180 21.75 28.16 24.43
C SER A 180 21.04 28.41 25.77
N LEU A 181 19.79 27.93 25.94
CA LEU A 181 19.04 27.96 27.19
C LEU A 181 19.36 26.77 28.12
N GLY A 182 20.38 25.95 27.82
CA GLY A 182 20.83 24.84 28.65
C GLY A 182 19.98 23.57 28.53
N CYS A 183 19.13 23.44 27.50
CA CYS A 183 18.34 22.23 27.32
C CYS A 183 19.23 21.06 26.87
N SER A 184 19.18 19.94 27.60
CA SER A 184 19.93 18.74 27.25
C SER A 184 19.51 18.18 25.87
N ARG A 185 20.40 17.42 25.22
CA ARG A 185 20.09 16.79 23.91
C ARG A 185 18.82 15.96 23.93
N MET A 186 18.61 15.14 24.96
CA MET A 186 17.38 14.33 25.10
C MET A 186 16.16 15.24 25.35
N GLY A 187 16.32 16.31 26.12
CA GLY A 187 15.27 17.30 26.34
C GLY A 187 14.84 17.98 25.04
N ARG A 188 15.80 18.35 24.17
CA ARG A 188 15.51 18.94 22.83
C ARG A 188 14.73 17.98 21.95
N ILE A 189 15.08 16.68 21.96
CA ILE A 189 14.35 15.67 21.18
C ILE A 189 12.89 15.63 21.64
N TRP A 190 12.63 15.43 22.93
CA TRP A 190 11.27 15.20 23.44
C TRP A 190 10.42 16.47 23.55
N LYS A 191 11.03 17.64 23.83
CA LYS A 191 10.28 18.89 24.04
C LYS A 191 10.14 19.74 22.78
N ILE A 192 10.99 19.53 21.75
CA ILE A 192 10.99 20.36 20.54
C ILE A 192 10.78 19.50 19.29
N ILE A 193 11.69 18.55 19.01
CA ILE A 193 11.69 17.82 17.76
C ILE A 193 10.46 16.92 17.64
N VAL A 194 10.20 16.09 18.64
CA VAL A 194 9.05 15.17 18.63
C VAL A 194 7.72 15.90 18.51
N PRO A 195 7.41 16.96 19.30
CA PRO A 195 6.18 17.72 19.13
C PRO A 195 6.02 18.37 17.74
N LEU A 196 7.10 18.86 17.14
CA LEU A 196 7.07 19.50 15.82
C LEU A 196 6.81 18.49 14.69
N VAL A 197 7.34 17.28 14.79
CA VAL A 197 7.10 16.21 13.80
C VAL A 197 5.86 15.37 14.11
N MET A 198 5.24 15.56 15.28
CA MET A 198 4.09 14.76 15.73
C MET A 198 2.93 14.71 14.73
N PRO A 199 2.53 15.84 14.08
CA PRO A 199 1.46 15.78 13.08
C PRO A 199 1.78 14.84 11.93
N THR A 200 3.01 14.90 11.42
CA THR A 200 3.48 14.02 10.34
C THR A 200 3.62 12.57 10.79
N LEU A 201 4.11 12.35 12.03
CA LEU A 201 4.18 11.03 12.64
C LEU A 201 2.79 10.40 12.77
N LEU A 202 1.81 11.14 13.25
CA LEU A 202 0.42 10.68 13.35
C LEU A 202 -0.17 10.38 11.97
N ALA A 203 0.03 11.27 10.99
CA ALA A 203 -0.45 11.07 9.63
C ALA A 203 0.14 9.79 9.00
N SER A 204 1.46 9.60 9.08
CA SER A 204 2.13 8.40 8.56
C SER A 204 1.72 7.14 9.31
N SER A 205 1.57 7.21 10.64
CA SER A 205 1.10 6.08 11.46
C SER A 205 -0.31 5.65 11.08
N MET A 206 -1.19 6.59 10.74
CA MET A 206 -2.54 6.25 10.27
C MET A 206 -2.53 5.62 8.87
N LEU A 207 -1.61 6.02 8.00
CA LEU A 207 -1.42 5.33 6.72
C LEU A 207 -0.93 3.88 6.92
N VAL A 208 -0.01 3.67 7.87
CA VAL A 208 0.40 2.32 8.28
C VAL A 208 -0.79 1.53 8.81
N PHE A 209 -1.59 2.14 9.70
CA PHE A 209 -2.79 1.52 10.25
C PHE A 209 -3.73 1.01 9.14
N MET A 210 -4.08 1.89 8.19
CA MET A 210 -5.00 1.53 7.10
C MET A 210 -4.42 0.43 6.21
N ARG A 211 -3.11 0.49 5.92
CA ARG A 211 -2.42 -0.53 5.12
C ARG A 211 -2.43 -1.90 5.79
N VAL A 212 -2.05 -1.96 7.07
CA VAL A 212 -2.01 -3.20 7.86
C VAL A 212 -3.40 -3.79 8.06
N PHE A 213 -4.40 -2.95 8.40
CA PHE A 213 -5.78 -3.39 8.59
C PHE A 213 -6.39 -4.00 7.33
N ALA A 214 -6.03 -3.47 6.16
CA ALA A 214 -6.56 -3.91 4.86
C ALA A 214 -5.77 -5.09 4.24
N ASP A 215 -4.63 -5.48 4.82
CA ASP A 215 -3.80 -6.54 4.23
C ASP A 215 -4.39 -7.92 4.45
N PHE A 216 -4.48 -8.67 3.36
CA PHE A 216 -4.94 -10.05 3.33
C PHE A 216 -3.77 -11.04 3.34
N GLY A 217 -2.74 -10.76 2.51
CA GLY A 217 -1.73 -11.75 2.14
C GLY A 217 -0.85 -12.19 3.31
N THR A 218 -0.38 -11.25 4.11
CA THR A 218 0.50 -11.55 5.26
C THR A 218 -0.20 -12.41 6.32
N PRO A 219 -1.41 -12.04 6.84
CA PRO A 219 -2.10 -12.88 7.80
C PRO A 219 -2.55 -14.24 7.25
N MET A 220 -2.80 -14.32 5.95
CA MET A 220 -3.18 -15.59 5.32
C MET A 220 -2.00 -16.58 5.29
N LEU A 221 -0.78 -16.10 5.05
CA LEU A 221 0.41 -16.95 4.97
C LEU A 221 0.97 -17.33 6.35
N ILE A 222 1.12 -16.35 7.26
CA ILE A 222 1.85 -16.55 8.52
C ILE A 222 0.94 -16.62 9.75
N GLY A 223 -0.35 -16.30 9.58
CA GLY A 223 -1.29 -16.20 10.70
C GLY A 223 -1.70 -17.53 11.31
N GLU A 224 -1.72 -18.62 10.52
CA GLU A 224 -2.23 -19.93 10.94
C GLU A 224 -3.63 -19.85 11.62
N GLY A 225 -3.71 -20.20 12.90
CA GLY A 225 -4.95 -20.09 13.70
C GLY A 225 -5.33 -18.65 14.10
N TYR A 226 -4.42 -17.68 13.95
CA TYR A 226 -4.70 -16.28 14.27
C TYR A 226 -5.32 -15.55 13.06
N LYS A 227 -6.62 -15.71 12.89
CA LYS A 227 -7.35 -15.17 11.74
C LYS A 227 -7.70 -13.69 11.94
N THR A 228 -7.55 -12.91 10.85
CA THR A 228 -7.95 -11.50 10.75
C THR A 228 -9.21 -11.35 9.89
N LEU A 229 -9.84 -10.17 9.92
CA LEU A 229 -11.06 -9.89 9.13
C LEU A 229 -10.85 -10.10 7.62
N PRO A 230 -9.80 -9.59 6.96
CA PRO A 230 -9.59 -9.85 5.52
C PRO A 230 -9.48 -11.35 5.19
N VAL A 231 -8.84 -12.13 6.06
CA VAL A 231 -8.74 -13.59 5.90
C VAL A 231 -10.09 -14.28 6.11
N LEU A 232 -10.86 -13.82 7.11
CA LEU A 232 -12.22 -14.35 7.33
C LEU A 232 -13.12 -14.10 6.12
N ILE A 233 -13.10 -12.87 5.57
CA ILE A 233 -13.87 -12.51 4.37
C ILE A 233 -13.53 -13.44 3.21
N TYR A 234 -12.24 -13.64 2.94
CA TYR A 234 -11.78 -14.52 1.88
C TYR A 234 -12.25 -15.96 2.09
N ASN A 235 -12.03 -16.52 3.29
CA ASN A 235 -12.44 -17.90 3.60
C ASN A 235 -13.96 -18.10 3.53
N GLN A 236 -14.74 -17.10 3.96
CA GLN A 236 -16.19 -17.17 3.93
C GLN A 236 -16.74 -17.08 2.50
N PHE A 237 -16.09 -16.30 1.64
CA PHE A 237 -16.51 -16.13 0.26
C PHE A 237 -16.03 -17.25 -0.66
N MET A 238 -14.81 -17.77 -0.45
CA MET A 238 -14.21 -18.83 -1.28
C MET A 238 -14.47 -20.24 -0.74
N GLY A 239 -15.02 -20.37 0.47
CA GLY A 239 -15.29 -21.67 1.11
C GLY A 239 -16.46 -22.40 0.45
N GLU A 240 -16.25 -23.67 0.08
CA GLU A 240 -17.25 -24.52 -0.59
C GLU A 240 -18.46 -24.90 0.31
N VAL A 241 -18.30 -24.78 1.63
CA VAL A 241 -19.24 -25.38 2.60
C VAL A 241 -20.36 -24.43 3.07
N SER A 242 -20.23 -23.13 2.82
CA SER A 242 -21.23 -22.18 3.34
C SER A 242 -21.39 -20.93 2.47
N GLY A 243 -21.61 -21.09 1.17
CA GLY A 243 -21.86 -19.96 0.25
C GLY A 243 -23.01 -19.03 0.66
N ASP A 244 -23.02 -18.54 1.89
CA ASP A 244 -23.93 -17.51 2.36
C ASP A 244 -23.37 -16.14 1.95
N ASP A 245 -23.72 -15.74 0.74
CA ASP A 245 -23.41 -14.43 0.17
C ASP A 245 -23.84 -13.29 1.12
N GLY A 246 -24.91 -13.46 1.87
CA GLY A 246 -25.45 -12.49 2.81
C GLY A 246 -24.53 -12.29 4.02
N PHE A 247 -24.01 -13.39 4.56
CA PHE A 247 -23.07 -13.33 5.68
C PHE A 247 -21.71 -12.76 5.25
N ALA A 248 -21.17 -13.16 4.11
CA ALA A 248 -19.95 -12.56 3.55
C ALA A 248 -20.12 -11.05 3.30
N ALA A 249 -21.28 -10.63 2.78
CA ALA A 249 -21.62 -9.23 2.58
C ALA A 249 -21.71 -8.46 3.93
N ALA A 250 -22.29 -9.08 4.98
CA ALA A 250 -22.36 -8.45 6.31
C ALA A 250 -20.97 -8.23 6.91
N ILE A 251 -20.03 -9.18 6.77
CA ILE A 251 -18.65 -9.00 7.21
C ILE A 251 -17.98 -7.86 6.42
N CYS A 252 -18.19 -7.79 5.10
CA CYS A 252 -17.70 -6.69 4.27
C CYS A 252 -18.23 -5.32 4.77
N CYS A 253 -19.52 -5.23 5.13
CA CYS A 253 -20.11 -4.00 5.69
C CYS A 253 -19.46 -3.61 7.02
N ILE A 254 -19.19 -4.56 7.91
CA ILE A 254 -18.50 -4.32 9.18
C ILE A 254 -17.10 -3.75 8.91
N VAL A 255 -16.37 -4.33 7.97
CA VAL A 255 -15.01 -3.85 7.61
C VAL A 255 -15.06 -2.46 6.99
N ILE A 256 -15.99 -2.19 6.07
CA ILE A 256 -16.20 -0.84 5.50
C ILE A 256 -16.53 0.15 6.62
N GLY A 257 -17.43 -0.18 7.54
CA GLY A 257 -17.79 0.67 8.67
C GLY A 257 -16.59 1.01 9.56
N LEU A 258 -15.77 0.00 9.91
CA LEU A 258 -14.55 0.20 10.68
C LEU A 258 -13.54 1.09 9.96
N THR A 259 -13.32 0.86 8.66
CA THR A 259 -12.36 1.66 7.88
C THR A 259 -12.84 3.10 7.70
N ILE A 260 -14.15 3.34 7.55
CA ILE A 260 -14.74 4.70 7.52
C ILE A 260 -14.49 5.41 8.85
N VAL A 261 -14.76 4.76 9.99
CA VAL A 261 -14.51 5.33 11.31
C VAL A 261 -13.03 5.70 11.45
N MET A 262 -12.12 4.79 11.09
CA MET A 262 -10.68 5.02 11.15
C MET A 262 -10.24 6.17 10.24
N PHE A 263 -10.81 6.29 9.05
CA PHE A 263 -10.55 7.40 8.13
C PHE A 263 -10.96 8.75 8.73
N PHE A 264 -12.11 8.82 9.38
CA PHE A 264 -12.54 10.05 10.06
C PHE A 264 -11.67 10.38 11.27
N VAL A 265 -11.27 9.39 12.05
CA VAL A 265 -10.28 9.56 13.15
C VAL A 265 -8.97 10.11 12.60
N GLN A 266 -8.45 9.55 11.51
CA GLN A 266 -7.26 10.05 10.83
C GLN A 266 -7.42 11.52 10.43
N ARG A 267 -8.51 11.86 9.76
CA ARG A 267 -8.76 13.24 9.30
C ARG A 267 -8.85 14.22 10.46
N PHE A 268 -9.47 13.82 11.56
CA PHE A 268 -9.58 14.63 12.77
C PHE A 268 -8.21 14.87 13.43
N LEU A 269 -7.38 13.83 13.55
CA LEU A 269 -6.05 13.93 14.14
C LEU A 269 -5.09 14.73 13.27
N ALA A 270 -5.12 14.52 11.95
CA ALA A 270 -4.27 15.24 11.00
C ALA A 270 -4.62 16.74 10.89
N GLY A 271 -5.88 17.12 11.12
CA GLY A 271 -6.32 18.52 11.01
C GLY A 271 -5.99 19.40 12.21
N ARG A 272 -5.57 18.81 13.34
CA ARG A 272 -5.42 19.57 14.60
C ARG A 272 -4.16 20.44 14.72
N ASN A 273 -3.06 20.08 14.05
CA ASN A 273 -1.77 20.80 14.21
C ASN A 273 -0.97 20.77 12.91
N THR A 274 -1.26 21.63 11.98
CA THR A 274 -0.42 21.86 10.79
C THR A 274 0.54 23.02 11.07
N TYR A 275 1.80 22.73 11.37
CA TYR A 275 2.84 23.73 11.39
C TYR A 275 3.45 23.81 9.99
N ALA A 276 3.11 24.87 9.23
CA ALA A 276 3.84 25.19 8.01
C ALA A 276 5.22 25.71 8.40
N MET A 277 6.23 24.87 8.33
CA MET A 277 7.61 25.25 8.57
C MET A 277 8.37 25.29 7.25
N THR A 278 9.03 26.42 6.99
CA THR A 278 10.04 26.53 5.92
C THR A 278 11.37 26.70 6.62
N ALA A 279 12.26 25.71 6.53
CA ALA A 279 13.57 25.79 7.16
C ALA A 279 14.42 26.87 6.48
N LEU A 280 14.76 27.93 7.20
CA LEU A 280 15.81 28.87 6.81
C LEU A 280 17.19 28.24 7.03
N LYS A 281 17.35 27.43 8.08
CA LYS A 281 18.57 26.70 8.44
C LYS A 281 18.27 25.23 8.67
N PRO A 282 18.50 24.33 7.67
CA PRO A 282 18.26 22.90 7.86
C PRO A 282 19.14 22.29 8.95
N MET A 283 18.63 21.26 9.63
CA MET A 283 19.39 20.51 10.64
C MET A 283 20.65 19.90 10.02
N ALA A 284 21.83 20.26 10.54
CA ALA A 284 23.11 19.69 10.11
C ALA A 284 23.40 18.38 10.83
N ALA A 285 23.89 17.38 10.09
CA ALA A 285 24.31 16.13 10.68
C ALA A 285 25.64 16.27 11.42
N GLU A 286 25.67 15.85 12.68
CA GLU A 286 26.85 15.90 13.56
C GLU A 286 27.63 14.58 13.52
N SER A 287 28.96 14.64 13.71
CA SER A 287 29.75 13.46 13.96
C SER A 287 29.74 13.13 15.45
N LEU A 288 29.19 11.98 15.81
CA LEU A 288 29.27 11.48 17.18
C LEU A 288 30.63 10.87 17.44
N GLY A 289 31.14 11.01 18.68
CA GLY A 289 32.39 10.37 19.10
C GLY A 289 32.19 9.05 19.83
N GLY A 290 33.19 8.17 19.78
CA GLY A 290 33.28 6.96 20.60
C GLY A 290 32.11 5.99 20.46
N LEU A 291 31.71 5.40 21.59
CA LEU A 291 30.67 4.36 21.67
C LEU A 291 29.31 4.84 21.11
N ARG A 292 28.96 6.11 21.29
CA ARG A 292 27.68 6.67 20.77
C ARG A 292 27.60 6.58 19.24
N ASN A 293 28.72 6.80 18.55
CA ASN A 293 28.77 6.68 17.10
C ASN A 293 28.58 5.22 16.66
N ILE A 294 29.25 4.28 17.35
CA ILE A 294 29.11 2.85 17.07
C ILE A 294 27.67 2.39 17.28
N LEU A 295 27.04 2.76 18.39
CA LEU A 295 25.64 2.39 18.69
C LEU A 295 24.66 2.98 17.68
N ALA A 296 24.87 4.23 17.24
CA ALA A 296 24.03 4.85 16.21
C ALA A 296 24.12 4.12 14.87
N HIS A 297 25.35 3.79 14.41
CA HIS A 297 25.56 3.01 13.20
C HIS A 297 24.98 1.60 13.29
N LEU A 298 25.20 0.93 14.43
CA LEU A 298 24.68 -0.42 14.66
C LEU A 298 23.13 -0.42 14.62
N ALA A 299 22.47 0.53 15.32
CA ALA A 299 21.03 0.64 15.31
C ALA A 299 20.48 0.86 13.90
N VAL A 300 21.10 1.76 13.11
CA VAL A 300 20.68 2.03 11.73
C VAL A 300 20.91 0.81 10.83
N TYR A 301 22.10 0.23 10.85
CA TYR A 301 22.43 -0.92 9.99
C TYR A 301 21.60 -2.16 10.32
N MET A 302 21.39 -2.45 11.61
CA MET A 302 20.52 -3.56 12.04
C MET A 302 19.08 -3.37 11.60
N THR A 303 18.51 -2.16 11.79
CA THR A 303 17.13 -1.89 11.40
C THR A 303 16.95 -2.00 9.88
N VAL A 304 17.84 -1.41 9.10
CA VAL A 304 17.78 -1.47 7.63
C VAL A 304 18.10 -2.88 7.13
N GLY A 305 19.08 -3.54 7.73
CA GLY A 305 19.46 -4.93 7.40
C GLY A 305 18.29 -5.89 7.61
N LEU A 306 17.59 -5.82 8.76
CA LEU A 306 16.41 -6.64 9.03
C LEU A 306 15.25 -6.35 8.06
N ALA A 307 15.08 -5.10 7.63
CA ALA A 307 14.03 -4.74 6.70
C ALA A 307 14.26 -5.26 5.27
N ILE A 308 15.51 -5.29 4.82
CA ILE A 308 15.86 -5.74 3.48
C ILE A 308 16.16 -7.24 3.40
N LEU A 309 16.40 -7.88 4.54
CA LEU A 309 16.76 -9.31 4.63
C LEU A 309 15.77 -10.23 3.89
N PRO A 310 14.44 -10.05 3.99
CA PRO A 310 13.49 -10.87 3.24
C PRO A 310 13.74 -10.90 1.73
N GLN A 311 14.07 -9.76 1.12
CA GLN A 311 14.32 -9.66 -0.32
C GLN A 311 15.61 -10.41 -0.72
N PHE A 312 16.65 -10.34 0.11
CA PHE A 312 17.88 -11.09 -0.11
C PHE A 312 17.64 -12.60 0.02
N VAL A 313 16.87 -13.02 1.02
CA VAL A 313 16.56 -14.44 1.21
C VAL A 313 15.77 -14.99 0.03
N VAL A 314 14.73 -14.29 -0.41
CA VAL A 314 13.94 -14.70 -1.58
C VAL A 314 14.79 -14.72 -2.85
N GLY A 315 15.63 -13.68 -3.06
CA GLY A 315 16.58 -13.64 -4.17
C GLY A 315 17.56 -14.81 -4.13
N TYR A 316 18.13 -15.12 -2.98
CA TYR A 316 19.04 -16.25 -2.81
C TYR A 316 18.35 -17.60 -3.07
N THR A 317 17.18 -17.82 -2.44
CA THR A 317 16.45 -19.09 -2.56
C THR A 317 15.87 -19.34 -3.96
N SER A 318 15.70 -18.29 -4.77
CA SER A 318 15.28 -18.44 -6.16
C SER A 318 16.30 -19.13 -7.06
N PHE A 319 17.58 -19.12 -6.66
CA PHE A 319 18.68 -19.80 -7.37
C PHE A 319 19.05 -21.15 -6.75
N LEU A 320 18.36 -21.61 -5.72
CA LEU A 320 18.64 -22.92 -5.13
C LEU A 320 17.92 -24.02 -5.89
N ALA A 321 18.63 -25.16 -6.02
CA ALA A 321 18.02 -26.39 -6.52
C ALA A 321 16.96 -26.89 -5.56
N THR A 322 15.84 -27.38 -6.10
CA THR A 322 14.74 -27.93 -5.32
C THR A 322 14.43 -29.36 -5.74
N ASN A 323 14.05 -30.20 -4.78
CA ASN A 323 13.49 -31.52 -5.06
C ASN A 323 11.96 -31.39 -5.11
N GLY A 324 11.39 -31.59 -6.30
CA GLY A 324 9.94 -31.45 -6.53
C GLY A 324 9.38 -30.05 -6.24
N GLY A 325 10.23 -29.00 -6.25
CA GLY A 325 9.83 -27.63 -5.93
C GLY A 325 9.70 -27.29 -4.44
N GLN A 326 9.69 -28.32 -3.57
CA GLN A 326 9.32 -28.16 -2.14
C GLN A 326 10.51 -28.03 -1.20
N VAL A 327 11.56 -28.80 -1.43
CA VAL A 327 12.72 -28.86 -0.52
C VAL A 327 13.95 -28.34 -1.24
N PHE A 328 14.63 -27.34 -0.64
CA PHE A 328 15.91 -26.84 -1.14
C PHE A 328 17.03 -27.88 -0.87
N THR A 329 17.77 -28.24 -1.91
CA THR A 329 18.82 -29.29 -1.84
C THR A 329 20.23 -28.73 -1.66
N GLY A 330 20.37 -27.39 -1.48
CA GLY A 330 21.64 -26.73 -1.21
C GLY A 330 22.54 -26.46 -2.43
N GLY A 331 22.22 -27.00 -3.62
CA GLY A 331 22.91 -26.68 -4.88
C GLY A 331 22.32 -25.47 -5.57
N PHE A 332 23.11 -24.80 -6.43
CA PHE A 332 22.58 -23.76 -7.30
C PHE A 332 22.01 -24.37 -8.59
N ALA A 333 20.82 -23.90 -8.98
CA ALA A 333 20.16 -24.29 -10.23
C ALA A 333 19.23 -23.19 -10.73
N LEU A 334 18.97 -23.17 -12.03
CA LEU A 334 18.01 -22.26 -12.66
C LEU A 334 16.64 -22.92 -12.93
N GLN A 335 16.44 -24.15 -12.43
CA GLN A 335 15.23 -24.94 -12.69
C GLN A 335 13.92 -24.21 -12.34
N SER A 336 13.93 -23.39 -11.25
CA SER A 336 12.76 -22.58 -10.86
C SER A 336 12.49 -21.46 -11.87
N TYR A 337 13.52 -20.88 -12.47
CA TYR A 337 13.39 -19.91 -13.56
C TYR A 337 12.96 -20.56 -14.87
N ASP A 338 13.45 -21.76 -15.19
CA ASP A 338 13.00 -22.51 -16.36
C ASP A 338 11.51 -22.83 -16.23
N ALA A 339 11.06 -23.28 -15.05
CA ALA A 339 9.66 -23.57 -14.77
C ALA A 339 8.75 -22.31 -14.78
N THR A 340 9.31 -21.13 -14.43
CA THR A 340 8.52 -19.89 -14.34
C THR A 340 8.58 -19.03 -15.61
N LEU A 341 9.64 -19.10 -16.40
CA LEU A 341 9.81 -18.27 -17.60
C LEU A 341 9.46 -19.02 -18.89
N PHE A 342 9.76 -20.32 -18.96
CA PHE A 342 9.71 -21.11 -20.20
C PHE A 342 8.66 -22.23 -20.19
N ALA A 343 7.88 -22.37 -19.10
CA ALA A 343 6.75 -23.33 -19.11
C ALA A 343 5.74 -22.94 -20.18
N LYS A 344 5.27 -23.95 -20.96
CA LYS A 344 4.16 -23.75 -21.90
C LYS A 344 2.95 -23.21 -21.15
N ASP A 345 2.28 -22.23 -21.74
CA ASP A 345 1.08 -21.58 -21.22
C ASP A 345 1.28 -20.74 -19.94
N ASN A 346 2.51 -20.32 -19.62
CA ASN A 346 2.80 -19.48 -18.46
C ASN A 346 2.87 -17.98 -18.83
N ASP A 347 1.71 -17.38 -19.07
CA ASP A 347 1.57 -15.97 -19.45
C ASP A 347 1.47 -15.02 -18.24
N VAL A 348 1.79 -15.49 -17.04
CA VAL A 348 1.62 -14.77 -15.76
C VAL A 348 2.37 -13.43 -15.75
N ILE A 349 3.60 -13.43 -16.27
CA ILE A 349 4.42 -12.22 -16.38
C ILE A 349 3.77 -11.24 -17.35
N TRP A 350 3.37 -11.73 -18.53
CA TRP A 350 2.66 -10.92 -19.53
C TRP A 350 1.36 -10.34 -18.96
N HIS A 351 0.54 -11.15 -18.33
CA HIS A 351 -0.72 -10.70 -17.73
C HIS A 351 -0.48 -9.59 -16.70
N THR A 352 0.53 -9.74 -15.82
CA THR A 352 0.83 -8.73 -14.80
C THR A 352 1.14 -7.37 -15.41
N TYR A 353 2.04 -7.33 -16.40
CA TYR A 353 2.47 -6.07 -16.99
C TYR A 353 1.46 -5.51 -17.97
N PHE A 354 0.79 -6.34 -18.76
CA PHE A 354 -0.24 -5.89 -19.69
C PHE A 354 -1.45 -5.31 -18.95
N LEU A 355 -2.01 -6.02 -17.98
CA LEU A 355 -3.12 -5.52 -17.17
C LEU A 355 -2.71 -4.27 -16.38
N GLY A 356 -1.49 -4.26 -15.86
CA GLY A 356 -0.92 -3.11 -15.17
C GLY A 356 -0.77 -1.89 -16.07
N LEU A 357 -0.26 -2.05 -17.31
CA LEU A 357 -0.11 -0.97 -18.28
C LEU A 357 -1.46 -0.40 -18.71
N CYS A 358 -2.44 -1.25 -18.93
CA CYS A 358 -3.80 -0.80 -19.25
C CYS A 358 -4.41 0.00 -18.09
N ALA A 359 -4.23 -0.50 -16.84
CA ALA A 359 -4.74 0.17 -15.66
C ALA A 359 -4.05 1.51 -15.41
N ILE A 360 -2.71 1.59 -15.52
CA ILE A 360 -1.98 2.85 -15.31
C ILE A 360 -2.30 3.88 -16.39
N ALA A 361 -2.52 3.47 -17.63
CA ALA A 361 -2.96 4.37 -18.71
C ALA A 361 -4.31 5.01 -18.36
N ALA A 362 -5.28 4.21 -17.89
CA ALA A 362 -6.56 4.73 -17.42
C ALA A 362 -6.40 5.67 -16.21
N VAL A 363 -5.56 5.30 -15.23
CA VAL A 363 -5.26 6.12 -14.05
C VAL A 363 -4.62 7.45 -14.41
N LEU A 364 -3.72 7.48 -15.39
CA LEU A 364 -3.07 8.71 -15.86
C LEU A 364 -4.09 9.67 -16.48
N VAL A 365 -4.89 9.17 -17.42
CA VAL A 365 -5.89 10.00 -18.12
C VAL A 365 -6.93 10.52 -17.13
N LEU A 366 -7.54 9.64 -16.32
CA LEU A 366 -8.56 10.01 -15.36
C LEU A 366 -7.98 10.88 -14.23
N GLY A 367 -6.78 10.57 -13.75
CA GLY A 367 -6.12 11.30 -12.68
C GLY A 367 -5.84 12.77 -13.03
N VAL A 368 -5.36 13.03 -14.24
CA VAL A 368 -5.13 14.40 -14.76
C VAL A 368 -6.47 15.14 -14.92
N LEU A 369 -7.47 14.50 -15.53
CA LEU A 369 -8.80 15.10 -15.74
C LEU A 369 -9.46 15.44 -14.40
N ILE A 370 -9.50 14.49 -13.47
CA ILE A 370 -10.11 14.69 -12.15
C ILE A 370 -9.40 15.81 -11.38
N ALA A 371 -8.06 15.83 -11.38
CA ALA A 371 -7.30 16.87 -10.73
C ALA A 371 -7.61 18.26 -11.31
N TYR A 372 -7.67 18.38 -12.64
CA TYR A 372 -8.04 19.63 -13.30
C TYR A 372 -9.46 20.08 -12.94
N LEU A 373 -10.43 19.17 -13.01
CA LEU A 373 -11.82 19.47 -12.66
C LEU A 373 -11.97 19.90 -11.20
N SER A 374 -11.29 19.22 -10.28
CA SER A 374 -11.37 19.49 -8.83
C SER A 374 -10.71 20.82 -8.43
N VAL A 375 -9.61 21.21 -9.09
CA VAL A 375 -8.83 22.39 -8.72
C VAL A 375 -9.25 23.65 -9.51
N ARG A 376 -9.44 23.52 -10.84
CA ARG A 376 -9.69 24.66 -11.74
C ARG A 376 -11.16 24.90 -12.04
N LYS A 377 -11.95 23.84 -12.13
CA LYS A 377 -13.38 23.95 -12.49
C LYS A 377 -14.28 23.61 -11.29
N ARG A 378 -14.06 24.33 -10.17
CA ARG A 378 -14.78 24.09 -8.92
C ARG A 378 -16.28 24.31 -9.07
N ASN A 379 -17.05 23.26 -8.87
CA ASN A 379 -18.50 23.24 -8.76
C ASN A 379 -18.93 22.06 -7.87
N THR A 380 -20.21 21.94 -7.57
CA THR A 380 -20.74 20.89 -6.69
C THR A 380 -20.45 19.49 -7.23
N LEU A 381 -20.56 19.26 -8.55
CA LEU A 381 -20.27 17.97 -9.20
C LEU A 381 -18.79 17.57 -9.01
N ASN A 382 -17.87 18.52 -9.21
CA ASN A 382 -16.43 18.28 -9.10
C ASN A 382 -15.99 18.12 -7.64
N SER A 383 -16.70 18.75 -6.69
CA SER A 383 -16.50 18.53 -5.26
C SER A 383 -16.92 17.12 -4.84
N ILE A 384 -18.05 16.62 -5.36
CA ILE A 384 -18.50 15.24 -5.16
C ILE A 384 -17.47 14.28 -5.78
N LEU A 385 -17.01 14.55 -7.00
CA LEU A 385 -15.98 13.75 -7.68
C LEU A 385 -14.70 13.64 -6.85
N ASP A 386 -14.20 14.74 -6.28
CA ASP A 386 -13.01 14.76 -5.43
C ASP A 386 -13.19 13.87 -4.19
N VAL A 387 -14.35 13.92 -3.54
CA VAL A 387 -14.66 13.04 -2.40
C VAL A 387 -14.74 11.58 -2.84
N MET A 388 -15.42 11.28 -3.94
CA MET A 388 -15.56 9.90 -4.45
C MET A 388 -14.22 9.25 -4.80
N THR A 389 -13.23 10.03 -5.23
CA THR A 389 -11.87 9.49 -5.49
C THR A 389 -11.19 8.95 -4.24
N MET A 390 -11.66 9.28 -3.03
CA MET A 390 -11.08 8.78 -1.78
C MET A 390 -11.65 7.44 -1.33
N PHE A 391 -12.85 7.06 -1.80
CA PHE A 391 -13.50 5.81 -1.37
C PHE A 391 -12.62 4.57 -1.57
N PRO A 392 -11.92 4.40 -2.72
CA PRO A 392 -11.08 3.22 -2.92
C PRO A 392 -9.91 3.11 -1.93
N PHE A 393 -9.50 4.20 -1.32
CA PHE A 393 -8.48 4.20 -0.27
C PHE A 393 -8.97 3.60 1.05
N ILE A 394 -10.28 3.75 1.30
CA ILE A 394 -10.94 3.31 2.53
C ILE A 394 -11.28 1.83 2.46
N ILE A 395 -11.60 1.32 1.26
CA ILE A 395 -12.11 -0.03 1.06
C ILE A 395 -10.95 -1.02 0.89
N PRO A 396 -10.84 -2.06 1.75
CA PRO A 396 -9.87 -3.13 1.56
C PRO A 396 -10.05 -3.85 0.20
N GLY A 397 -8.95 -4.33 -0.36
CA GLY A 397 -8.98 -4.97 -1.69
C GLY A 397 -9.83 -6.22 -1.77
N SER A 398 -9.85 -7.04 -0.73
CA SER A 398 -10.71 -8.22 -0.65
C SER A 398 -12.20 -7.83 -0.68
N VAL A 399 -12.57 -6.77 0.02
CA VAL A 399 -13.96 -6.26 0.01
C VAL A 399 -14.35 -5.75 -1.38
N LEU A 400 -13.45 -5.00 -2.05
CA LEU A 400 -13.73 -4.50 -3.40
C LEU A 400 -13.82 -5.65 -4.42
N GLY A 401 -12.95 -6.67 -4.30
CA GLY A 401 -13.01 -7.86 -5.15
C GLY A 401 -14.36 -8.56 -5.05
N ILE A 402 -14.84 -8.82 -3.84
CA ILE A 402 -16.16 -9.42 -3.60
C ILE A 402 -17.29 -8.52 -4.10
N ALA A 403 -17.18 -7.20 -3.86
CA ALA A 403 -18.15 -6.23 -4.38
C ALA A 403 -18.29 -6.32 -5.90
N PHE A 404 -17.17 -6.46 -6.60
CA PHE A 404 -17.14 -6.61 -8.05
C PHE A 404 -17.74 -7.94 -8.52
N VAL A 405 -17.48 -9.05 -7.83
CA VAL A 405 -18.13 -10.32 -8.14
C VAL A 405 -19.64 -10.17 -7.94
N PHE A 406 -20.11 -9.59 -6.84
CA PHE A 406 -21.54 -9.40 -6.62
C PHE A 406 -22.20 -8.50 -7.66
N ALA A 407 -21.49 -7.48 -8.13
CA ALA A 407 -22.04 -6.50 -9.09
C ALA A 407 -22.00 -6.98 -10.54
N PHE A 408 -20.98 -7.76 -10.91
CA PHE A 408 -20.67 -8.01 -12.32
C PHE A 408 -20.59 -9.51 -12.68
N ASN A 409 -21.21 -10.39 -11.88
CA ASN A 409 -21.31 -11.81 -12.18
C ASN A 409 -22.63 -12.21 -12.82
N LYS A 410 -23.56 -11.26 -13.01
CA LYS A 410 -24.91 -11.52 -13.57
C LYS A 410 -25.27 -10.45 -14.61
N SER A 411 -26.21 -10.81 -15.52
CA SER A 411 -26.82 -9.85 -16.44
C SER A 411 -27.35 -8.63 -15.67
N PRO A 412 -27.28 -7.39 -16.22
CA PRO A 412 -26.97 -7.06 -17.63
C PRO A 412 -25.47 -6.86 -17.93
N ILE A 413 -24.61 -6.72 -16.93
CA ILE A 413 -23.18 -6.44 -17.14
C ILE A 413 -22.37 -7.58 -16.53
N ILE A 414 -21.88 -8.49 -17.34
CA ILE A 414 -21.04 -9.61 -16.90
C ILE A 414 -19.58 -9.28 -17.21
N LEU A 415 -18.79 -8.97 -16.18
CA LEU A 415 -17.36 -8.68 -16.29
C LEU A 415 -16.49 -9.69 -15.52
N THR A 416 -17.07 -10.45 -14.59
CA THR A 416 -16.36 -11.46 -13.80
C THR A 416 -15.71 -12.48 -14.74
N GLY A 417 -14.45 -12.81 -14.47
CA GLY A 417 -13.66 -13.71 -15.31
C GLY A 417 -12.98 -13.06 -16.52
N THR A 418 -13.13 -11.75 -16.72
CA THR A 418 -12.49 -11.04 -17.83
C THR A 418 -11.27 -10.24 -17.38
N ALA A 419 -10.35 -9.97 -18.31
CA ALA A 419 -9.23 -9.06 -18.08
C ALA A 419 -9.69 -7.63 -17.71
N LEU A 420 -10.87 -7.22 -18.21
CA LEU A 420 -11.41 -5.89 -18.01
C LEU A 420 -11.73 -5.61 -16.53
N ILE A 421 -12.30 -6.59 -15.79
CA ILE A 421 -12.59 -6.38 -14.36
C ILE A 421 -11.32 -6.22 -13.52
N MET A 422 -10.23 -6.93 -13.90
CA MET A 422 -8.92 -6.78 -13.27
C MET A 422 -8.36 -5.37 -13.50
N ILE A 423 -8.42 -4.88 -14.76
CA ILE A 423 -7.97 -3.53 -15.13
C ILE A 423 -8.75 -2.46 -14.36
N ILE A 424 -10.08 -2.60 -14.30
CA ILE A 424 -10.95 -1.67 -13.56
C ILE A 424 -10.63 -1.70 -12.07
N SER A 425 -10.46 -2.89 -11.48
CA SER A 425 -10.09 -3.05 -10.08
C SER A 425 -8.79 -2.34 -9.75
N PHE A 426 -7.76 -2.53 -10.56
CA PHE A 426 -6.46 -1.88 -10.39
C PHE A 426 -6.56 -0.37 -10.54
N ALA A 427 -7.24 0.10 -11.59
CA ALA A 427 -7.41 1.52 -11.85
C ALA A 427 -8.17 2.21 -10.71
N VAL A 428 -9.32 1.68 -10.30
CA VAL A 428 -10.13 2.22 -9.22
C VAL A 428 -9.33 2.32 -7.92
N ARG A 429 -8.66 1.23 -7.52
CA ARG A 429 -7.92 1.19 -6.25
C ARG A 429 -6.70 2.12 -6.21
N ARG A 430 -6.03 2.35 -7.32
CA ARG A 430 -4.75 3.07 -7.36
C ARG A 430 -4.85 4.49 -7.91
N MET A 431 -6.02 4.85 -8.46
CA MET A 431 -6.31 6.21 -8.93
C MET A 431 -6.07 7.31 -7.86
N PRO A 432 -6.40 7.13 -6.57
CA PRO A 432 -6.21 8.17 -5.57
C PRO A 432 -4.77 8.69 -5.48
N TYR A 433 -3.74 7.86 -5.67
CA TYR A 433 -2.33 8.29 -5.65
C TYR A 433 -2.04 9.33 -6.73
N THR A 434 -2.42 9.02 -7.98
CA THR A 434 -2.20 9.92 -9.12
C THR A 434 -3.05 11.18 -9.02
N VAL A 435 -4.33 11.07 -8.61
CA VAL A 435 -5.21 12.23 -8.42
C VAL A 435 -4.63 13.17 -7.37
N ARG A 436 -4.22 12.67 -6.19
CA ARG A 436 -3.72 13.53 -5.10
C ARG A 436 -2.40 14.19 -5.45
N SER A 437 -1.47 13.48 -6.07
CA SER A 437 -0.23 14.07 -6.54
C SER A 437 -0.46 15.13 -7.63
N SER A 438 -1.40 14.88 -8.54
CA SER A 438 -1.79 15.82 -9.60
C SER A 438 -2.50 17.06 -9.06
N THR A 439 -3.39 16.90 -8.07
CA THR A 439 -4.05 18.05 -7.42
C THR A 439 -3.08 18.91 -6.62
N ALA A 440 -2.12 18.28 -5.95
CA ALA A 440 -1.09 19.01 -5.19
C ALA A 440 -0.21 19.89 -6.10
N ILE A 441 0.31 19.34 -7.20
CA ILE A 441 1.13 20.12 -8.14
C ILE A 441 0.31 21.21 -8.82
N LEU A 442 -0.93 20.93 -9.25
CA LEU A 442 -1.80 21.90 -9.90
C LEU A 442 -2.19 23.04 -8.96
N GLY A 443 -2.34 22.75 -7.67
CA GLY A 443 -2.59 23.77 -6.64
C GLY A 443 -1.47 24.78 -6.51
N ASN A 444 -0.22 24.40 -6.82
CA ASN A 444 0.97 25.25 -6.78
C ASN A 444 1.20 26.05 -8.07
N ILE A 445 0.50 25.72 -9.17
CA ILE A 445 0.58 26.45 -10.44
C ILE A 445 -0.40 27.63 -10.39
N SER A 446 0.10 28.85 -10.65
CA SER A 446 -0.76 30.06 -10.67
C SER A 446 -1.82 29.97 -11.77
N PRO A 447 -3.10 30.26 -11.47
CA PRO A 447 -4.16 30.35 -12.47
C PRO A 447 -3.89 31.41 -13.56
N SER A 448 -3.13 32.45 -13.24
CA SER A 448 -2.80 33.55 -14.16
C SER A 448 -2.09 33.08 -15.45
N ILE A 449 -1.40 31.94 -15.42
CA ILE A 449 -0.75 31.37 -16.60
C ILE A 449 -1.81 30.88 -17.60
N GLU A 450 -2.87 30.25 -17.11
CA GLU A 450 -3.99 29.80 -17.94
C GLU A 450 -4.79 31.00 -18.48
N GLU A 451 -5.02 32.00 -17.62
CA GLU A 451 -5.73 33.24 -17.98
C GLU A 451 -4.97 34.03 -19.06
N ALA A 452 -3.64 34.12 -18.98
CA ALA A 452 -2.80 34.74 -19.98
C ALA A 452 -2.90 34.05 -21.34
N ALA A 453 -2.89 32.71 -21.36
CA ALA A 453 -3.05 31.94 -22.59
C ALA A 453 -4.42 32.15 -23.25
N ILE A 454 -5.47 32.20 -22.44
CA ILE A 454 -6.84 32.47 -22.93
C ILE A 454 -6.93 33.91 -23.48
N SER A 455 -6.31 34.88 -22.82
CA SER A 455 -6.24 36.28 -23.27
C SER A 455 -5.50 36.43 -24.61
N LEU A 456 -4.55 35.53 -24.89
CA LEU A 456 -3.86 35.44 -26.19
C LEU A 456 -4.64 34.65 -27.25
N GLY A 457 -5.90 34.29 -26.97
CA GLY A 457 -6.80 33.61 -27.92
C GLY A 457 -6.79 32.09 -27.89
N ALA A 458 -6.10 31.45 -26.94
CA ALA A 458 -6.15 30.00 -26.80
C ALA A 458 -7.51 29.55 -26.23
N SER A 459 -8.08 28.48 -26.77
CA SER A 459 -9.26 27.86 -26.19
C SER A 459 -8.92 27.16 -24.86
N ASP A 460 -9.91 27.00 -23.98
CA ASP A 460 -9.79 26.26 -22.69
C ASP A 460 -9.10 24.88 -22.88
N MET A 461 -9.51 24.14 -23.91
CA MET A 461 -8.96 22.81 -24.20
C MET A 461 -7.52 22.89 -24.71
N THR A 462 -7.18 23.92 -25.50
CA THR A 462 -5.80 24.14 -25.97
C THR A 462 -4.90 24.50 -24.80
N THR A 463 -5.34 25.39 -23.93
CA THR A 463 -4.64 25.78 -22.69
C THR A 463 -4.42 24.57 -21.79
N PHE A 464 -5.44 23.77 -21.57
CA PHE A 464 -5.33 22.53 -20.80
C PHE A 464 -4.25 21.60 -21.38
N ARG A 465 -4.33 21.27 -22.68
CA ARG A 465 -3.44 20.27 -23.31
C ARG A 465 -2.00 20.76 -23.49
N LYS A 466 -1.80 22.03 -23.86
CA LYS A 466 -0.48 22.57 -24.23
C LYS A 466 0.25 23.26 -23.09
N ILE A 467 -0.45 23.67 -22.03
CA ILE A 467 0.13 24.43 -20.91
C ILE A 467 -0.07 23.68 -19.60
N THR A 468 -1.32 23.47 -19.19
CA THR A 468 -1.60 22.92 -17.85
C THR A 468 -1.10 21.49 -17.69
N VAL A 469 -1.39 20.58 -18.64
CA VAL A 469 -0.94 19.19 -18.58
C VAL A 469 0.59 19.06 -18.57
N PRO A 470 1.37 19.71 -19.46
CA PRO A 470 2.82 19.68 -19.39
C PRO A 470 3.39 20.20 -18.07
N MET A 471 2.83 21.28 -17.51
CA MET A 471 3.26 21.83 -16.21
C MET A 471 2.92 20.90 -15.03
N MET A 472 1.83 20.15 -15.12
CA MET A 472 1.45 19.16 -14.09
C MET A 472 2.29 17.87 -14.16
N MET A 473 2.93 17.59 -15.30
CA MET A 473 3.54 16.29 -15.58
C MET A 473 4.49 15.77 -14.48
N PRO A 474 5.33 16.60 -13.82
CA PRO A 474 6.19 16.12 -12.74
C PRO A 474 5.41 15.53 -11.55
N GLY A 475 4.27 16.12 -11.20
CA GLY A 475 3.40 15.60 -10.15
C GLY A 475 2.58 14.39 -10.60
N VAL A 476 2.08 14.43 -11.84
CA VAL A 476 1.36 13.29 -12.44
C VAL A 476 2.24 12.05 -12.47
N LEU A 477 3.48 12.18 -12.94
CA LEU A 477 4.44 11.07 -12.99
C LEU A 477 4.81 10.56 -11.58
N SER A 478 4.95 11.46 -10.59
CA SER A 478 5.20 11.06 -9.20
C SER A 478 4.05 10.20 -8.64
N GLY A 479 2.80 10.59 -8.86
CA GLY A 479 1.65 9.77 -8.47
C GLY A 479 1.52 8.49 -9.28
N ALA A 480 1.85 8.54 -10.57
CA ALA A 480 1.76 7.39 -11.47
C ALA A 480 2.73 6.27 -11.09
N ILE A 481 3.96 6.58 -10.67
CA ILE A 481 4.90 5.53 -10.25
C ILE A 481 4.43 4.82 -8.98
N MET A 482 3.85 5.56 -8.03
CA MET A 482 3.26 4.97 -6.83
C MET A 482 2.05 4.09 -7.18
N SER A 483 1.20 4.54 -8.11
CA SER A 483 0.11 3.74 -8.65
C SER A 483 0.64 2.48 -9.34
N TRP A 484 1.66 2.59 -10.20
CA TRP A 484 2.26 1.48 -10.93
C TRP A 484 2.81 0.39 -10.03
N VAL A 485 3.71 0.76 -9.10
CA VAL A 485 4.33 -0.22 -8.18
C VAL A 485 3.26 -0.94 -7.36
N THR A 486 2.24 -0.21 -6.92
CA THR A 486 1.15 -0.82 -6.14
C THR A 486 0.16 -1.62 -7.00
N ILE A 487 0.02 -1.35 -8.30
CA ILE A 487 -0.75 -2.15 -9.26
C ILE A 487 -0.09 -3.52 -9.46
N ILE A 488 1.20 -3.54 -9.83
CA ILE A 488 1.90 -4.79 -10.12
C ILE A 488 2.07 -5.67 -8.86
N SER A 489 1.93 -5.08 -7.68
CA SER A 489 2.00 -5.75 -6.38
C SER A 489 0.64 -6.10 -5.79
N GLU A 490 -0.45 -5.93 -6.55
CA GLU A 490 -1.80 -6.11 -6.03
C GLU A 490 -2.18 -7.59 -5.91
N LEU A 491 -2.40 -8.05 -4.67
CA LEU A 491 -2.86 -9.40 -4.37
C LEU A 491 -4.31 -9.44 -3.91
N SER A 492 -4.71 -8.49 -3.02
CA SER A 492 -5.94 -8.61 -2.24
C SER A 492 -7.23 -8.66 -3.07
N SER A 493 -7.32 -7.89 -4.15
CA SER A 493 -8.45 -7.96 -5.09
C SER A 493 -8.21 -8.98 -6.18
N SER A 494 -6.94 -9.14 -6.61
CA SER A 494 -6.58 -10.08 -7.67
C SER A 494 -6.92 -11.52 -7.33
N ILE A 495 -6.66 -11.95 -6.09
CA ILE A 495 -6.92 -13.32 -5.63
C ILE A 495 -8.41 -13.72 -5.65
N ILE A 496 -9.31 -12.74 -5.72
CA ILE A 496 -10.76 -12.96 -5.79
C ILE A 496 -11.26 -12.90 -7.24
N LEU A 497 -10.62 -12.07 -8.08
CA LEU A 497 -11.11 -11.75 -9.42
C LEU A 497 -10.40 -12.52 -10.53
N TYR A 498 -9.23 -13.13 -10.26
CA TYR A 498 -8.43 -13.80 -11.29
C TYR A 498 -9.10 -15.07 -11.85
N THR A 499 -8.69 -15.38 -13.06
CA THR A 499 -8.91 -16.69 -13.71
C THR A 499 -7.56 -17.16 -14.26
N ASN A 500 -7.50 -18.38 -14.77
CA ASN A 500 -6.25 -18.89 -15.37
C ASN A 500 -5.70 -17.95 -16.47
N SER A 501 -6.60 -17.30 -17.25
CA SER A 501 -6.24 -16.37 -18.32
C SER A 501 -5.90 -14.96 -17.84
N THR A 502 -5.98 -14.65 -16.55
CA THR A 502 -5.70 -13.33 -15.97
C THR A 502 -4.85 -13.42 -14.72
N GLN A 503 -4.28 -14.58 -14.45
CA GLN A 503 -3.43 -14.80 -13.28
C GLN A 503 -2.20 -13.89 -13.32
N THR A 504 -1.94 -13.19 -12.21
CA THR A 504 -0.82 -12.25 -12.06
C THR A 504 0.32 -12.85 -11.26
N LEU A 505 1.52 -12.25 -11.34
CA LEU A 505 2.70 -12.67 -10.55
C LEU A 505 2.38 -12.77 -9.05
N THR A 506 1.64 -11.81 -8.50
CA THR A 506 1.27 -11.81 -7.07
C THR A 506 0.39 -12.99 -6.70
N VAL A 507 -0.56 -13.34 -7.56
CA VAL A 507 -1.42 -14.51 -7.37
C VAL A 507 -0.60 -15.79 -7.51
N SER A 508 0.30 -15.87 -8.50
CA SER A 508 1.15 -17.05 -8.69
C SER A 508 2.11 -17.26 -7.52
N ILE A 509 2.76 -16.20 -7.02
CA ILE A 509 3.60 -16.30 -5.82
C ILE A 509 2.79 -16.89 -4.66
N TYR A 510 1.61 -16.33 -4.41
CA TYR A 510 0.73 -16.81 -3.33
C TYR A 510 0.33 -18.27 -3.53
N THR A 511 -0.10 -18.64 -4.72
CA THR A 511 -0.54 -20.03 -5.04
C THR A 511 0.60 -21.03 -4.91
N GLU A 512 1.80 -20.67 -5.40
CA GLU A 512 2.98 -21.54 -5.30
C GLU A 512 3.44 -21.71 -3.84
N VAL A 513 3.36 -20.66 -3.01
CA VAL A 513 3.62 -20.77 -1.57
C VAL A 513 2.63 -21.72 -0.89
N ILE A 514 1.32 -21.59 -1.18
CA ILE A 514 0.30 -22.47 -0.59
C ILE A 514 0.46 -23.92 -1.05
N ARG A 515 0.90 -24.16 -2.30
CA ARG A 515 1.20 -25.49 -2.83
C ARG A 515 2.50 -26.07 -2.28
N GLY A 516 3.32 -25.28 -1.59
CA GLY A 516 4.64 -25.68 -1.11
C GLY A 516 5.75 -25.63 -2.18
N ASN A 517 5.49 -25.07 -3.36
CA ASN A 517 6.47 -24.92 -4.44
C ASN A 517 7.40 -23.71 -4.20
N TYR A 518 8.22 -23.79 -3.18
CA TYR A 518 8.99 -22.67 -2.67
C TYR A 518 10.02 -22.12 -3.65
N GLY A 519 10.57 -22.95 -4.54
CA GLY A 519 11.50 -22.51 -5.57
C GLY A 519 10.82 -21.60 -6.60
N ASN A 520 9.68 -22.02 -7.15
CA ASN A 520 8.91 -21.24 -8.12
C ASN A 520 8.39 -19.94 -7.48
N ALA A 521 7.89 -20.01 -6.25
CA ALA A 521 7.45 -18.83 -5.50
C ALA A 521 8.58 -17.80 -5.36
N SER A 522 9.81 -18.25 -5.02
CA SER A 522 10.99 -17.39 -4.91
C SER A 522 11.40 -16.79 -6.25
N ALA A 523 11.34 -17.55 -7.35
CA ALA A 523 11.67 -17.06 -8.68
C ALA A 523 10.67 -15.96 -9.13
N TYR A 524 9.36 -16.20 -9.02
CA TYR A 524 8.34 -15.17 -9.32
C TYR A 524 8.49 -13.93 -8.44
N ALA A 525 8.75 -14.10 -7.13
CA ALA A 525 8.93 -12.99 -6.21
C ALA A 525 10.18 -12.17 -6.52
N THR A 526 11.26 -12.82 -6.96
CA THR A 526 12.49 -12.15 -7.40
C THR A 526 12.25 -11.37 -8.68
N ILE A 527 11.55 -11.94 -9.67
CA ILE A 527 11.17 -11.25 -10.91
C ILE A 527 10.35 -10.01 -10.58
N LEU A 528 9.33 -10.13 -9.72
CA LEU A 528 8.49 -9.01 -9.32
C LEU A 528 9.29 -7.92 -8.60
N THR A 529 10.20 -8.29 -7.70
CA THR A 529 11.04 -7.34 -6.96
C THR A 529 12.02 -6.61 -7.89
N VAL A 530 12.71 -7.33 -8.76
CA VAL A 530 13.67 -6.74 -9.72
C VAL A 530 12.95 -5.78 -10.66
N THR A 531 11.82 -6.18 -11.21
CA THR A 531 11.05 -5.32 -12.14
C THR A 531 10.43 -4.10 -11.44
N SER A 532 10.04 -4.22 -10.16
CA SER A 532 9.62 -3.07 -9.35
C SER A 532 10.76 -2.07 -9.14
N ILE A 533 11.98 -2.56 -8.83
CA ILE A 533 13.17 -1.73 -8.69
C ILE A 533 13.54 -1.05 -10.03
N LEU A 534 13.54 -1.81 -11.13
CA LEU A 534 13.81 -1.26 -12.47
C LEU A 534 12.80 -0.18 -12.86
N SER A 535 11.52 -0.39 -12.57
CA SER A 535 10.46 0.61 -12.81
C SER A 535 10.72 1.90 -12.02
N LEU A 536 11.15 1.79 -10.77
CA LEU A 536 11.52 2.94 -9.94
C LEU A 536 12.75 3.68 -10.48
N LEU A 537 13.79 2.94 -10.86
CA LEU A 537 15.01 3.52 -11.44
C LEU A 537 14.73 4.23 -12.76
N LEU A 538 13.89 3.65 -13.62
CA LEU A 538 13.44 4.27 -14.86
C LEU A 538 12.70 5.60 -14.57
N PHE A 539 11.82 5.58 -13.57
CA PHE A 539 11.11 6.78 -13.15
C PHE A 539 12.07 7.89 -12.69
N TYR A 540 13.07 7.58 -11.86
CA TYR A 540 14.08 8.57 -11.43
C TYR A 540 14.84 9.16 -12.61
N LYS A 541 15.18 8.33 -13.59
CA LYS A 541 15.86 8.78 -14.82
C LYS A 541 14.99 9.73 -15.64
N VAL A 542 13.70 9.43 -15.77
CA VAL A 542 12.74 10.23 -16.56
C VAL A 542 12.39 11.55 -15.86
N THR A 543 12.21 11.52 -14.55
CA THR A 543 11.80 12.73 -13.80
C THR A 543 12.97 13.64 -13.37
N GLY A 544 14.20 13.15 -13.47
CA GLY A 544 15.41 13.88 -13.03
C GLY A 544 15.49 14.09 -11.51
N ARG A 545 14.56 13.53 -10.74
CA ARG A 545 14.54 13.64 -9.27
C ARG A 545 15.30 12.48 -8.66
N ARG A 546 16.18 12.79 -7.68
CA ARG A 546 16.95 11.79 -6.94
C ARG A 546 16.36 11.45 -5.56
N ASP A 547 15.37 12.20 -5.10
CA ASP A 547 14.75 12.02 -3.78
C ASP A 547 13.32 11.50 -3.90
N VAL A 548 13.01 10.42 -3.17
CA VAL A 548 11.64 9.96 -2.87
C VAL A 548 11.13 10.80 -1.70
N SER A 549 10.94 12.08 -1.88
CA SER A 549 10.14 12.88 -0.95
C SER A 549 8.72 12.92 -1.49
N VAL A 550 7.81 12.22 -0.81
CA VAL A 550 6.36 12.26 -1.04
C VAL A 550 5.79 13.55 -0.45
#